data_958e956492341b71735969db80e8dd12
#
_entry.id   958e956492341b71735969db80e8dd12
#
_cell.length_a   1.000
_cell.length_b   1.000
_cell.length_c   1.000
_cell.angle_alpha   90.00
_cell.angle_beta   90.00
_cell.angle_gamma   90.00
#
_symmetry.space_group_name_H-M   'P 1'
#
loop_
_entity.id
_entity.type
_entity.pdbx_description
1 polymer ?
#
loop_
_entity_poly.entity_id
_entity_poly.type
_entity_poly.pdbx_seq_one_letter_code
_entity_poly.pdbx_strand_id
1 'polypeptide(L)'
;VTAAAPTAPAAGPGRVPGPGPDPGPGAPAPTGRLALVLAPRGGRTVAVRQFHAGALRVLRPHRLDGSGQPCFVVVNPGGGYLGGDRYELDIAVEAAGTALVTTQSATKVYRSPAAPARQDVRLTLGPGAVLEYLPDQLIAYEDADYVQSTTVSMDPSACLVASEVVTPGWAPDGTVFRYRGVALRTEVVMDGTTVVLDNLRLHPAEDAVAGLGFLEGRTHLGSLLVVDPRVDRALVEQVHELLAAAERRLPLLRCGVSELPVPGLVVRALGPGSAELTELLLDVSALLRGRWTGQGRVALRKY
;
A
#
# COMPACT_ATOMS: atom_id res chain seq x y z
N VAL A 1 27.67 24.72 -44.21
CA VAL A 1 28.20 24.80 -42.84
C VAL A 1 27.04 24.55 -41.92
N THR A 2 26.86 23.27 -41.52
CA THR A 2 25.78 22.85 -40.63
C THR A 2 26.36 22.84 -39.21
N ALA A 3 25.85 23.69 -38.35
CA ALA A 3 26.24 23.75 -36.93
C ALA A 3 25.58 22.61 -36.18
N ALA A 4 26.38 21.79 -35.49
CA ALA A 4 25.92 20.75 -34.59
C ALA A 4 25.35 21.37 -33.30
N ALA A 5 24.16 20.93 -32.87
CA ALA A 5 23.56 21.31 -31.62
C ALA A 5 24.34 20.71 -30.44
N PRO A 6 24.44 21.41 -29.28
CA PRO A 6 25.16 20.90 -28.14
C PRO A 6 24.36 19.75 -27.46
N THR A 7 25.04 18.64 -27.27
CA THR A 7 24.56 17.49 -26.49
C THR A 7 24.38 17.89 -25.02
N ALA A 8 23.18 17.73 -24.49
CA ALA A 8 22.92 17.91 -23.05
C ALA A 8 23.71 16.86 -22.23
N PRO A 9 24.24 17.22 -21.06
CA PRO A 9 24.96 16.28 -20.20
C PRO A 9 24.00 15.21 -19.67
N ALA A 10 24.46 13.96 -19.70
CA ALA A 10 23.75 12.80 -19.14
C ALA A 10 23.46 13.06 -17.66
N ALA A 11 22.19 12.94 -17.28
CA ALA A 11 21.76 12.99 -15.89
C ALA A 11 22.45 11.86 -15.12
N GLY A 12 23.26 12.22 -14.13
CA GLY A 12 23.85 11.26 -13.21
C GLY A 12 22.78 10.47 -12.45
N PRO A 13 23.12 9.30 -11.85
CA PRO A 13 22.14 8.46 -11.16
C PRO A 13 21.40 9.27 -10.09
N GLY A 14 20.09 9.43 -10.29
CA GLY A 14 19.23 10.24 -9.46
C GLY A 14 19.34 9.85 -7.99
N ARG A 15 19.82 10.78 -7.17
CA ARG A 15 19.87 10.64 -5.73
C ARG A 15 18.44 10.54 -5.22
N VAL A 16 18.05 9.37 -4.65
CA VAL A 16 16.76 9.19 -3.99
C VAL A 16 16.60 10.33 -2.97
N PRO A 17 15.52 11.11 -3.00
CA PRO A 17 15.29 12.17 -2.03
C PRO A 17 15.37 11.60 -0.63
N GLY A 18 16.10 12.24 0.25
CA GLY A 18 16.08 11.90 1.69
C GLY A 18 14.66 12.07 2.26
N PRO A 19 14.39 11.61 3.49
CA PRO A 19 13.11 11.86 4.15
C PRO A 19 12.78 13.34 4.02
N GLY A 20 11.50 13.62 3.74
CA GLY A 20 11.00 14.98 3.54
C GLY A 20 11.49 15.93 4.65
N PRO A 21 11.52 17.24 4.38
CA PRO A 21 12.03 18.23 5.33
C PRO A 21 11.34 18.07 6.69
N ASP A 22 12.10 18.26 7.76
CA ASP A 22 11.50 18.39 9.08
C ASP A 22 10.40 19.46 9.05
N PRO A 23 9.27 19.22 9.72
CA PRO A 23 8.23 20.24 9.81
C PRO A 23 8.85 21.52 10.31
N GLY A 24 8.65 22.62 9.56
CA GLY A 24 9.23 23.92 9.91
C GLY A 24 8.89 24.33 11.34
N PRO A 25 9.63 25.26 11.94
CA PRO A 25 9.42 25.69 13.32
C PRO A 25 7.99 26.18 13.52
N GLY A 26 7.22 25.49 14.36
CA GLY A 26 5.84 25.81 14.71
C GLY A 26 4.77 24.79 14.31
N ALA A 27 5.07 23.81 13.44
CA ALA A 27 4.14 22.70 13.20
C ALA A 27 4.26 21.66 14.32
N PRO A 28 3.14 21.13 14.86
CA PRO A 28 3.20 20.07 15.87
C PRO A 28 3.88 18.83 15.26
N ALA A 29 4.79 18.22 16.03
CA ALA A 29 5.47 16.99 15.62
C ALA A 29 4.43 15.89 15.35
N PRO A 30 4.64 15.01 14.34
CA PRO A 30 3.76 13.89 14.10
C PRO A 30 3.74 12.93 15.29
N THR A 31 2.58 12.32 15.57
CA THR A 31 2.40 11.29 16.61
C THR A 31 3.33 10.10 16.41
N GLY A 32 3.57 9.73 15.14
CA GLY A 32 4.52 8.70 14.75
C GLY A 32 5.17 8.99 13.41
N ARG A 33 6.49 8.81 13.33
CA ARG A 33 7.26 8.95 12.09
C ARG A 33 8.16 7.74 11.89
N LEU A 34 8.22 7.26 10.66
CA LEU A 34 9.09 6.18 10.24
C LEU A 34 9.74 6.54 8.91
N ALA A 35 11.05 6.35 8.78
CA ALA A 35 11.75 6.50 7.53
C ALA A 35 12.70 5.31 7.32
N LEU A 36 12.60 4.68 6.14
CA LEU A 36 13.44 3.57 5.69
C LEU A 36 14.06 3.90 4.35
N VAL A 37 15.38 3.74 4.22
CA VAL A 37 16.04 3.71 2.92
C VAL A 37 16.67 2.33 2.78
N LEU A 38 16.24 1.61 1.74
CA LEU A 38 16.60 0.22 1.47
C LEU A 38 17.45 0.15 0.21
N ALA A 39 18.62 -0.46 0.30
CA ALA A 39 19.57 -0.52 -0.82
C ALA A 39 20.26 -1.89 -0.92
N PRO A 40 20.64 -2.32 -2.13
CA PRO A 40 21.47 -3.51 -2.30
C PRO A 40 22.86 -3.28 -1.70
N ARG A 41 23.33 -4.23 -0.90
CA ARG A 41 24.70 -4.29 -0.38
C ARG A 41 25.14 -5.75 -0.30
N GLY A 42 26.24 -6.10 -0.93
CA GLY A 42 26.75 -7.48 -0.92
C GLY A 42 25.77 -8.53 -1.41
N GLY A 43 25.01 -8.23 -2.49
CA GLY A 43 24.03 -9.14 -3.08
C GLY A 43 22.70 -9.27 -2.30
N ARG A 44 22.46 -8.41 -1.31
CA ARG A 44 21.23 -8.42 -0.50
C ARG A 44 20.72 -7.01 -0.26
N THR A 45 19.40 -6.83 -0.21
CA THR A 45 18.83 -5.55 0.22
C THR A 45 18.88 -5.45 1.75
N VAL A 46 19.36 -4.29 2.23
CA VAL A 46 19.45 -3.94 3.65
C VAL A 46 18.94 -2.53 3.89
N ALA A 47 18.54 -2.22 5.11
CA ALA A 47 18.27 -0.84 5.51
C ALA A 47 19.58 -0.08 5.67
N VAL A 48 19.88 0.85 4.76
CA VAL A 48 21.05 1.74 4.84
C VAL A 48 20.76 2.96 5.69
N ARG A 49 19.47 3.30 5.85
CA ARG A 49 19.00 4.29 6.81
C ARG A 49 17.70 3.80 7.41
N GLN A 50 17.60 3.90 8.73
CA GLN A 50 16.39 3.58 9.48
C GLN A 50 16.20 4.62 10.57
N PHE A 51 15.02 5.20 10.61
CA PHE A 51 14.61 6.16 11.62
C PHE A 51 13.16 5.87 12.03
N HIS A 52 12.87 5.98 13.31
CA HIS A 52 11.49 5.99 13.81
C HIS A 52 11.41 6.86 15.06
N ALA A 53 10.29 7.51 15.23
CA ALA A 53 10.00 8.39 16.37
C ALA A 53 8.51 8.31 16.75
N GLY A 54 8.20 8.77 17.95
CA GLY A 54 6.82 8.75 18.46
C GLY A 54 6.28 7.33 18.59
N ALA A 55 5.07 7.09 18.10
CA ALA A 55 4.38 5.81 18.24
C ALA A 55 4.82 4.72 17.25
N LEU A 56 5.53 5.06 16.16
CA LEU A 56 5.92 4.05 15.18
C LEU A 56 7.25 3.38 15.52
N ARG A 57 7.35 2.10 15.19
CA ARG A 57 8.56 1.29 15.24
C ARG A 57 8.66 0.43 13.98
N VAL A 58 9.87 0.01 13.63
CA VAL A 58 10.11 -1.03 12.64
C VAL A 58 10.97 -2.10 13.26
N LEU A 59 10.57 -3.35 13.07
CA LEU A 59 11.28 -4.51 13.59
C LEU A 59 12.48 -4.86 12.71
N ARG A 60 13.38 -5.71 13.23
CA ARG A 60 14.42 -6.33 12.41
C ARG A 60 13.79 -7.06 11.24
N PRO A 61 14.33 -6.92 10.02
CA PRO A 61 13.76 -7.59 8.87
C PRO A 61 13.89 -9.11 8.97
N HIS A 62 12.83 -9.79 8.57
CA HIS A 62 12.80 -11.23 8.38
C HIS A 62 13.06 -11.56 6.91
N ARG A 63 13.44 -12.81 6.64
CA ARG A 63 13.44 -13.40 5.29
C ARG A 63 12.44 -14.52 5.29
N LEU A 64 11.37 -14.34 4.53
CA LEU A 64 10.21 -15.24 4.59
C LEU A 64 10.37 -16.44 3.65
N ASP A 65 11.26 -16.31 2.66
CA ASP A 65 11.54 -17.34 1.65
C ASP A 65 13.02 -17.32 1.24
N GLY A 66 13.37 -18.16 0.25
CA GLY A 66 14.73 -18.26 -0.30
C GLY A 66 15.17 -17.11 -1.21
N SER A 67 14.31 -16.12 -1.49
CA SER A 67 14.60 -14.99 -2.39
C SER A 67 15.67 -14.03 -1.86
N GLY A 68 15.86 -14.03 -0.56
CA GLY A 68 16.68 -13.02 0.09
C GLY A 68 16.02 -11.66 0.26
N GLN A 69 14.77 -11.48 -0.22
CA GLN A 69 13.99 -10.26 0.00
C GLN A 69 13.74 -10.03 1.49
N PRO A 70 14.11 -8.87 2.06
CA PRO A 70 13.81 -8.56 3.45
C PRO A 70 12.32 -8.18 3.60
N CYS A 71 11.70 -8.70 4.66
CA CYS A 71 10.37 -8.32 5.10
C CYS A 71 10.50 -7.42 6.35
N PHE A 72 10.08 -6.18 6.24
CA PHE A 72 10.03 -5.22 7.33
C PHE A 72 8.62 -5.15 7.90
N VAL A 73 8.50 -5.24 9.22
CA VAL A 73 7.21 -5.14 9.92
C VAL A 73 7.16 -3.81 10.66
N VAL A 74 6.21 -2.96 10.27
CA VAL A 74 5.90 -1.70 10.96
C VAL A 74 4.97 -2.00 12.12
N VAL A 75 5.29 -1.43 13.28
CA VAL A 75 4.56 -1.65 14.54
C VAL A 75 4.13 -0.31 15.11
N ASN A 76 2.90 -0.24 15.56
CA ASN A 76 2.41 0.82 16.45
C ASN A 76 2.14 0.24 17.85
N PRO A 77 3.11 0.31 18.79
CA PRO A 77 2.91 -0.21 20.15
C PRO A 77 1.75 0.46 20.92
N GLY A 78 1.33 1.65 20.48
CA GLY A 78 0.15 2.34 21.03
C GLY A 78 -1.19 1.69 20.69
N GLY A 79 -1.20 0.72 19.76
CA GLY A 79 -2.35 -0.12 19.45
C GLY A 79 -3.36 0.49 18.48
N GLY A 80 -3.31 1.80 18.18
CA GLY A 80 -4.22 2.44 17.22
C GLY A 80 -4.03 3.94 17.13
N TYR A 81 -4.85 4.59 16.31
CA TYR A 81 -4.82 6.01 16.01
C TYR A 81 -5.99 6.72 16.69
N LEU A 82 -5.74 7.85 17.31
CA LEU A 82 -6.74 8.72 17.92
C LEU A 82 -7.04 9.92 17.01
N GLY A 83 -8.19 10.55 17.21
CA GLY A 83 -8.53 11.78 16.49
C GLY A 83 -7.47 12.87 16.67
N GLY A 84 -7.04 13.47 15.58
CA GLY A 84 -5.96 14.45 15.54
C GLY A 84 -4.55 13.89 15.43
N ASP A 85 -4.35 12.59 15.57
CA ASP A 85 -3.05 11.94 15.35
C ASP A 85 -2.58 12.13 13.91
N ARG A 86 -1.25 12.27 13.74
CA ARG A 86 -0.57 12.30 12.44
C ARG A 86 0.54 11.26 12.41
N TYR A 87 0.51 10.43 11.38
CA TYR A 87 1.52 9.40 11.12
C TYR A 87 2.18 9.63 9.77
N GLU A 88 3.50 9.54 9.71
CA GLU A 88 4.29 9.70 8.50
C GLU A 88 5.17 8.47 8.26
N LEU A 89 5.04 7.87 7.09
CA LEU A 89 5.83 6.73 6.64
C LEU A 89 6.55 7.10 5.35
N ASP A 90 7.88 7.18 5.39
CA ASP A 90 8.73 7.43 4.23
C ASP A 90 9.55 6.17 3.93
N ILE A 91 9.29 5.49 2.82
CA ILE A 91 9.97 4.26 2.42
C ILE A 91 10.58 4.46 1.05
N ALA A 92 11.90 4.36 0.96
CA ALA A 92 12.64 4.46 -0.28
C ALA A 92 13.37 3.15 -0.56
N VAL A 93 13.22 2.62 -1.77
CA VAL A 93 13.97 1.47 -2.27
C VAL A 93 14.88 1.96 -3.40
N GLU A 94 16.19 1.92 -3.15
CA GLU A 94 17.20 2.33 -4.14
C GLU A 94 17.25 1.35 -5.32
N ALA A 95 17.93 1.76 -6.40
CA ALA A 95 18.04 0.99 -7.64
C ALA A 95 18.35 -0.48 -7.38
N ALA A 96 17.62 -1.38 -8.06
CA ALA A 96 17.69 -2.84 -7.95
C ALA A 96 17.49 -3.41 -6.52
N GLY A 97 17.04 -2.60 -5.56
CA GLY A 97 16.63 -3.06 -4.24
C GLY A 97 15.30 -3.82 -4.29
N THR A 98 15.12 -4.77 -3.37
CA THR A 98 13.85 -5.50 -3.24
C THR A 98 13.42 -5.52 -1.78
N ALA A 99 12.14 -5.27 -1.50
CA ALA A 99 11.64 -5.32 -0.14
C ALA A 99 10.15 -5.66 -0.09
N LEU A 100 9.75 -6.31 0.99
CA LEU A 100 8.37 -6.40 1.44
C LEU A 100 8.23 -5.58 2.72
N VAL A 101 7.22 -4.72 2.79
CA VAL A 101 6.88 -3.96 3.98
C VAL A 101 5.43 -4.25 4.35
N THR A 102 5.21 -4.58 5.60
CA THR A 102 3.88 -4.90 6.14
C THR A 102 3.72 -4.31 7.54
N THR A 103 2.51 -4.36 8.10
CA THR A 103 2.24 -3.97 9.48
C THR A 103 2.15 -5.21 10.39
N GLN A 104 2.32 -5.04 11.69
CA GLN A 104 2.17 -6.14 12.65
C GLN A 104 0.72 -6.59 12.79
N SER A 105 -0.22 -5.64 12.68
CA SER A 105 -1.64 -5.88 12.88
C SER A 105 -2.46 -4.80 12.17
N ALA A 106 -3.78 -4.94 12.19
CA ALA A 106 -4.72 -3.98 11.63
C ALA A 106 -4.45 -2.54 12.11
N THR A 107 -4.58 -1.59 11.19
CA THR A 107 -4.63 -0.16 11.53
C THR A 107 -5.99 0.12 12.17
N LYS A 108 -6.00 0.31 13.48
CA LYS A 108 -7.20 0.64 14.25
C LYS A 108 -7.30 2.15 14.39
N VAL A 109 -8.44 2.71 14.01
CA VAL A 109 -8.73 4.14 14.19
C VAL A 109 -9.86 4.28 15.19
N TYR A 110 -9.55 4.89 16.32
CA TYR A 110 -10.53 5.12 17.38
C TYR A 110 -11.31 6.40 17.14
N ARG A 111 -12.28 6.66 17.99
CA ARG A 111 -13.15 7.84 17.97
C ARG A 111 -12.37 9.12 17.71
N SER A 112 -12.85 9.95 16.78
CA SER A 112 -12.20 11.17 16.32
C SER A 112 -13.13 12.39 16.52
N PRO A 113 -13.31 12.88 17.76
CA PRO A 113 -14.34 13.87 18.06
C PRO A 113 -14.08 15.25 17.44
N ALA A 114 -12.82 15.66 17.33
CA ALA A 114 -12.44 17.02 16.91
C ALA A 114 -11.80 17.09 15.54
N ALA A 115 -10.95 16.11 15.18
CA ALA A 115 -10.22 16.09 13.92
C ALA A 115 -9.96 14.65 13.48
N PRO A 116 -9.84 14.35 12.17
CA PRO A 116 -9.50 13.03 11.70
C PRO A 116 -8.10 12.62 12.14
N ALA A 117 -7.91 11.31 12.31
CA ALA A 117 -6.57 10.72 12.32
C ALA A 117 -6.03 10.73 10.89
N ARG A 118 -4.75 11.06 10.70
CA ARG A 118 -4.11 11.18 9.38
C ARG A 118 -2.89 10.29 9.25
N GLN A 119 -2.75 9.68 8.08
CA GLN A 119 -1.54 8.94 7.70
C GLN A 119 -1.06 9.39 6.33
N ASP A 120 0.19 9.85 6.26
CA ASP A 120 0.88 10.18 5.03
C ASP A 120 1.93 9.10 4.74
N VAL A 121 1.79 8.39 3.63
CA VAL A 121 2.71 7.35 3.16
C VAL A 121 3.40 7.84 1.91
N ARG A 122 4.73 7.88 1.92
CA ARG A 122 5.56 8.21 0.75
C ARG A 122 6.41 7.02 0.39
N LEU A 123 6.25 6.53 -0.83
CA LEU A 123 7.01 5.42 -1.38
C LEU A 123 7.86 5.95 -2.54
N THR A 124 9.17 5.70 -2.50
CA THR A 124 10.08 6.10 -3.58
C THR A 124 10.82 4.87 -4.10
N LEU A 125 10.69 4.58 -5.39
CA LEU A 125 11.29 3.41 -6.02
C LEU A 125 12.24 3.84 -7.13
N GLY A 126 13.53 3.52 -6.95
CA GLY A 126 14.56 3.75 -7.96
C GLY A 126 14.51 2.71 -9.11
N PRO A 127 15.36 2.88 -10.13
CA PRO A 127 15.40 1.99 -11.30
C PRO A 127 15.51 0.50 -10.92
N GLY A 128 14.60 -0.32 -11.45
CA GLY A 128 14.55 -1.76 -11.18
C GLY A 128 14.27 -2.15 -9.73
N ALA A 129 13.85 -1.20 -8.89
CA ALA A 129 13.47 -1.49 -7.50
C ALA A 129 12.15 -2.29 -7.45
N VAL A 130 12.00 -3.14 -6.44
CA VAL A 130 10.78 -3.92 -6.20
C VAL A 130 10.29 -3.66 -4.78
N LEU A 131 9.07 -3.17 -4.64
CA LEU A 131 8.41 -2.99 -3.35
C LEU A 131 7.06 -3.69 -3.33
N GLU A 132 6.91 -4.62 -2.39
CA GLU A 132 5.62 -5.15 -1.96
C GLU A 132 5.20 -4.43 -0.67
N TYR A 133 4.19 -3.55 -0.74
CA TYR A 133 3.63 -2.83 0.40
C TYR A 133 2.28 -3.44 0.76
N LEU A 134 2.27 -4.34 1.74
CA LEU A 134 1.14 -5.19 2.09
C LEU A 134 0.75 -4.99 3.57
N PRO A 135 0.19 -3.82 3.94
CA PRO A 135 -0.30 -3.59 5.30
C PRO A 135 -1.51 -4.48 5.62
N ASP A 136 -1.76 -4.69 6.90
CA ASP A 136 -3.00 -5.30 7.39
C ASP A 136 -4.21 -4.36 7.18
N GLN A 137 -5.40 -4.91 7.41
CA GLN A 137 -6.66 -4.21 7.20
C GLN A 137 -6.82 -2.95 8.07
N LEU A 138 -7.59 -2.02 7.56
CA LEU A 138 -8.09 -0.85 8.28
C LEU A 138 -9.38 -1.19 9.04
N ILE A 139 -9.43 -0.88 10.34
CA ILE A 139 -10.61 -1.02 11.20
C ILE A 139 -10.94 0.35 11.78
N ALA A 140 -11.95 1.00 11.23
CA ALA A 140 -12.47 2.25 11.77
C ALA A 140 -13.54 1.96 12.83
N TYR A 141 -13.30 2.38 14.06
CA TYR A 141 -14.25 2.21 15.17
C TYR A 141 -15.42 3.20 15.08
N GLU A 142 -16.42 3.03 15.93
CA GLU A 142 -17.54 3.99 16.03
C GLU A 142 -17.01 5.42 16.21
N ASP A 143 -17.59 6.37 15.46
CA ASP A 143 -17.20 7.77 15.41
C ASP A 143 -15.75 8.05 14.95
N ALA A 144 -15.06 7.07 14.39
CA ALA A 144 -13.74 7.29 13.78
C ALA A 144 -13.84 8.13 12.51
N ASP A 145 -12.84 8.99 12.30
CA ASP A 145 -12.64 9.74 11.07
C ASP A 145 -11.18 9.58 10.65
N TYR A 146 -10.94 9.06 9.45
CA TYR A 146 -9.61 8.69 8.98
C TYR A 146 -9.31 9.17 7.57
N VAL A 147 -8.14 9.76 7.40
CA VAL A 147 -7.65 10.20 6.10
C VAL A 147 -6.25 9.65 5.88
N GLN A 148 -6.07 8.88 4.81
CA GLN A 148 -4.77 8.38 4.36
C GLN A 148 -4.44 8.95 2.97
N SER A 149 -3.21 9.41 2.82
CA SER A 149 -2.64 9.80 1.54
C SER A 149 -1.40 8.97 1.26
N THR A 150 -1.41 8.21 0.18
CA THR A 150 -0.27 7.42 -0.29
C THR A 150 0.25 8.04 -1.59
N THR A 151 1.48 8.52 -1.58
CA THR A 151 2.15 9.04 -2.78
C THR A 151 3.31 8.14 -3.13
N VAL A 152 3.30 7.63 -4.36
CA VAL A 152 4.36 6.80 -4.90
C VAL A 152 5.08 7.56 -5.99
N SER A 153 6.38 7.75 -5.83
CA SER A 153 7.26 8.26 -6.89
C SER A 153 8.13 7.10 -7.36
N MET A 154 8.00 6.67 -8.60
CA MET A 154 8.72 5.49 -9.07
C MET A 154 9.31 5.65 -10.46
N ASP A 155 10.46 4.98 -10.65
CA ASP A 155 11.05 4.82 -11.97
C ASP A 155 10.17 3.88 -12.83
N PRO A 156 10.04 4.12 -14.16
CA PRO A 156 9.25 3.26 -15.05
C PRO A 156 9.69 1.78 -15.08
N SER A 157 10.93 1.47 -14.73
CA SER A 157 11.44 0.11 -14.63
C SER A 157 11.22 -0.57 -13.26
N ALA A 158 10.67 0.18 -12.28
CA ALA A 158 10.43 -0.34 -10.95
C ALA A 158 9.11 -1.14 -10.87
N CYS A 159 9.00 -1.97 -9.83
CA CYS A 159 7.83 -2.77 -9.51
C CYS A 159 7.21 -2.33 -8.19
N LEU A 160 5.93 -1.99 -8.22
CA LEU A 160 5.09 -1.77 -7.04
C LEU A 160 3.99 -2.82 -6.99
N VAL A 161 3.84 -3.47 -5.84
CA VAL A 161 2.65 -4.25 -5.46
C VAL A 161 2.15 -3.67 -4.13
N ALA A 162 0.98 -3.03 -4.13
CA ALA A 162 0.42 -2.41 -2.94
C ALA A 162 -1.00 -2.89 -2.68
N SER A 163 -1.30 -3.31 -1.45
CA SER A 163 -2.63 -3.78 -1.06
C SER A 163 -3.27 -2.91 0.00
N GLU A 164 -4.60 -2.88 -0.01
CA GLU A 164 -5.43 -2.29 1.03
C GLU A 164 -6.64 -3.17 1.30
N VAL A 165 -6.99 -3.36 2.56
CA VAL A 165 -8.25 -4.01 2.97
C VAL A 165 -8.96 -3.09 3.96
N VAL A 166 -10.21 -2.74 3.63
CA VAL A 166 -11.07 -1.90 4.48
C VAL A 166 -12.20 -2.75 5.03
N THR A 167 -12.37 -2.69 6.35
CA THR A 167 -13.44 -3.41 7.05
C THR A 167 -14.67 -2.53 7.26
N PRO A 168 -15.82 -3.10 7.65
CA PRO A 168 -17.00 -2.31 7.97
C PRO A 168 -16.88 -1.52 9.27
N GLY A 169 -15.71 -1.60 9.92
CA GLY A 169 -15.48 -1.00 11.22
C GLY A 169 -15.96 -1.87 12.38
N TRP A 170 -15.97 -1.26 13.57
CA TRP A 170 -16.39 -1.93 14.79
C TRP A 170 -17.17 -0.96 15.70
N ALA A 171 -18.27 -1.42 16.26
CA ALA A 171 -19.04 -0.75 17.29
C ALA A 171 -19.42 -1.73 18.42
N PRO A 172 -19.63 -1.27 19.67
CA PRO A 172 -19.91 -2.15 20.80
C PRO A 172 -21.18 -2.99 20.66
N ASP A 173 -22.16 -2.50 19.92
CA ASP A 173 -23.44 -3.18 19.67
C ASP A 173 -23.39 -4.13 18.46
N GLY A 174 -22.22 -4.27 17.82
CA GLY A 174 -22.03 -5.10 16.65
C GLY A 174 -22.54 -4.50 15.34
N THR A 175 -23.05 -3.27 15.36
CA THR A 175 -23.46 -2.59 14.12
C THR A 175 -22.22 -2.20 13.28
N VAL A 176 -22.41 -2.19 11.97
CA VAL A 176 -21.35 -1.89 10.99
C VAL A 176 -21.50 -0.49 10.42
N PHE A 177 -20.42 0.06 9.86
CA PHE A 177 -20.40 1.38 9.23
C PHE A 177 -20.81 2.51 10.18
N ARG A 178 -20.35 2.43 11.43
CA ARG A 178 -20.61 3.45 12.48
C ARG A 178 -19.54 4.54 12.56
N TYR A 179 -18.49 4.44 11.73
CA TYR A 179 -17.48 5.49 11.62
C TYR A 179 -18.02 6.72 10.89
N ARG A 180 -17.42 7.88 11.14
CA ARG A 180 -17.79 9.15 10.50
C ARG A 180 -17.31 9.22 9.07
N GLY A 181 -16.06 8.82 8.81
CA GLY A 181 -15.47 8.83 7.49
C GLY A 181 -14.20 8.00 7.36
N VAL A 182 -14.00 7.45 6.19
CA VAL A 182 -12.75 6.83 5.73
C VAL A 182 -12.45 7.37 4.35
N ALA A 183 -11.30 8.05 4.20
CA ALA A 183 -10.82 8.57 2.94
C ALA A 183 -9.40 8.06 2.68
N LEU A 184 -9.21 7.27 1.61
CA LEU A 184 -7.94 6.71 1.18
C LEU A 184 -7.64 7.22 -0.23
N ARG A 185 -6.51 7.92 -0.38
CA ARG A 185 -6.05 8.42 -1.67
C ARG A 185 -4.68 7.84 -1.99
N THR A 186 -4.54 7.22 -3.15
CA THR A 186 -3.27 6.71 -3.66
C THR A 186 -2.96 7.35 -5.00
N GLU A 187 -1.77 7.93 -5.11
CA GLU A 187 -1.27 8.56 -6.33
C GLU A 187 0.08 7.95 -6.70
N VAL A 188 0.22 7.51 -7.96
CA VAL A 188 1.49 7.04 -8.51
C VAL A 188 1.98 8.04 -9.53
N VAL A 189 3.22 8.50 -9.36
CA VAL A 189 3.90 9.48 -10.22
C VAL A 189 5.11 8.82 -10.86
N MET A 190 5.20 8.90 -12.18
CA MET A 190 6.35 8.51 -12.99
C MET A 190 6.82 9.70 -13.82
N ASP A 191 8.10 10.00 -13.80
CA ASP A 191 8.68 11.13 -14.55
C ASP A 191 7.92 12.45 -14.38
N GLY A 192 7.45 12.71 -13.14
CA GLY A 192 6.69 13.91 -12.81
C GLY A 192 5.22 13.90 -13.25
N THR A 193 4.75 12.83 -13.87
CA THR A 193 3.36 12.69 -14.34
C THR A 193 2.59 11.72 -13.45
N THR A 194 1.39 12.10 -13.00
CA THR A 194 0.48 11.19 -12.29
C THR A 194 -0.07 10.16 -13.28
N VAL A 195 0.28 8.90 -13.09
CA VAL A 195 -0.12 7.78 -13.96
C VAL A 195 -1.25 6.95 -13.35
N VAL A 196 -1.41 6.98 -12.02
CA VAL A 196 -2.50 6.35 -11.29
C VAL A 196 -3.02 7.31 -10.23
N LEU A 197 -4.32 7.46 -10.17
CA LEU A 197 -5.02 8.14 -9.09
C LEU A 197 -6.19 7.27 -8.63
N ASP A 198 -6.09 6.77 -7.41
CA ASP A 198 -7.15 6.03 -6.75
C ASP A 198 -7.66 6.82 -5.55
N ASN A 199 -8.98 6.89 -5.38
CA ASN A 199 -9.60 7.69 -4.32
C ASN A 199 -10.87 7.00 -3.82
N LEU A 200 -10.77 6.37 -2.66
CA LEU A 200 -11.89 5.76 -1.94
C LEU A 200 -12.39 6.73 -0.88
N ARG A 201 -13.70 6.98 -0.86
CA ARG A 201 -14.36 7.74 0.21
C ARG A 201 -15.59 6.97 0.67
N LEU A 202 -15.68 6.75 1.97
CA LEU A 202 -16.80 6.09 2.63
C LEU A 202 -17.28 7.01 3.78
N HIS A 203 -18.47 7.60 3.61
CA HIS A 203 -19.11 8.46 4.60
C HIS A 203 -20.51 7.92 4.90
N PRO A 204 -20.67 6.96 5.81
CA PRO A 204 -21.93 6.24 6.02
C PRO A 204 -23.14 7.12 6.36
N ALA A 205 -22.92 8.32 6.93
CA ALA A 205 -23.99 9.27 7.21
C ALA A 205 -24.50 10.01 5.94
N GLU A 206 -23.65 10.07 4.89
CA GLU A 206 -23.93 10.79 3.65
C GLU A 206 -24.24 9.83 2.51
N ASP A 207 -23.62 8.65 2.52
CA ASP A 207 -23.64 7.67 1.45
C ASP A 207 -24.34 6.37 1.87
N ALA A 208 -25.08 5.75 0.96
CA ALA A 208 -25.61 4.42 1.16
C ALA A 208 -24.49 3.36 0.95
N VAL A 209 -23.49 3.35 1.85
CA VAL A 209 -22.25 2.53 1.69
C VAL A 209 -22.56 1.06 1.42
N ALA A 210 -23.60 0.48 2.05
CA ALA A 210 -24.04 -0.88 1.78
C ALA A 210 -24.86 -1.04 0.50
N GLY A 211 -25.20 0.07 -0.17
CA GLY A 211 -26.10 0.11 -1.34
C GLY A 211 -25.42 -0.29 -2.65
N LEU A 212 -26.26 -0.27 -3.70
CA LEU A 212 -25.84 -0.51 -5.08
C LEU A 212 -24.83 0.56 -5.52
N GLY A 213 -23.78 0.15 -6.23
CA GLY A 213 -22.72 1.05 -6.68
C GLY A 213 -21.63 1.35 -5.63
N PHE A 214 -21.83 0.90 -4.38
CA PHE A 214 -20.80 0.88 -3.32
C PHE A 214 -20.42 -0.56 -2.98
N LEU A 215 -20.81 -1.06 -1.82
CA LEU A 215 -20.44 -2.41 -1.37
C LEU A 215 -21.49 -3.51 -1.69
N GLU A 216 -22.63 -3.15 -2.24
CA GLU A 216 -23.67 -4.08 -2.74
C GLU A 216 -24.07 -5.17 -1.74
N GLY A 217 -24.30 -4.76 -0.49
CA GLY A 217 -24.62 -5.66 0.62
C GLY A 217 -23.43 -6.41 1.21
N ARG A 218 -22.22 -6.20 0.71
CA ARG A 218 -20.99 -6.73 1.31
C ARG A 218 -20.43 -5.75 2.30
N THR A 219 -19.52 -6.21 3.13
CA THR A 219 -19.02 -5.40 4.25
C THR A 219 -17.56 -5.00 4.12
N HIS A 220 -16.76 -5.76 3.39
CA HIS A 220 -15.32 -5.54 3.25
C HIS A 220 -14.93 -5.23 1.81
N LEU A 221 -13.94 -4.37 1.65
CA LEU A 221 -13.35 -4.01 0.37
C LEU A 221 -11.86 -4.34 0.40
N GLY A 222 -11.37 -5.03 -0.63
CA GLY A 222 -9.96 -5.30 -0.89
C GLY A 222 -9.50 -4.65 -2.19
N SER A 223 -8.28 -4.17 -2.21
CA SER A 223 -7.63 -3.60 -3.38
C SER A 223 -6.19 -4.10 -3.49
N LEU A 224 -5.75 -4.42 -4.71
CA LEU A 224 -4.34 -4.66 -5.02
C LEU A 224 -3.99 -3.83 -6.25
N LEU A 225 -3.10 -2.87 -6.09
CA LEU A 225 -2.51 -2.07 -7.15
C LEU A 225 -1.16 -2.68 -7.53
N VAL A 226 -0.97 -2.94 -8.80
CA VAL A 226 0.28 -3.44 -9.36
C VAL A 226 0.73 -2.52 -10.49
N VAL A 227 1.93 -2.01 -10.39
CA VAL A 227 2.56 -1.22 -11.45
C VAL A 227 3.92 -1.83 -11.74
N ASP A 228 4.09 -2.40 -12.93
CA ASP A 228 5.30 -3.15 -13.30
C ASP A 228 5.38 -3.28 -14.83
N PRO A 229 6.53 -3.01 -15.45
CA PRO A 229 6.69 -3.10 -16.91
C PRO A 229 6.44 -4.51 -17.49
N ARG A 230 6.43 -5.56 -16.64
CA ARG A 230 6.16 -6.96 -17.04
C ARG A 230 4.67 -7.31 -17.06
N VAL A 231 3.79 -6.39 -16.66
CA VAL A 231 2.33 -6.63 -16.77
C VAL A 231 1.95 -6.56 -18.23
N ASP A 232 1.48 -7.67 -18.76
CA ASP A 232 0.97 -7.85 -20.10
C ASP A 232 -0.48 -8.37 -20.05
N ARG A 233 -1.16 -8.36 -21.18
CA ARG A 233 -2.53 -8.84 -21.30
C ARG A 233 -2.70 -10.29 -20.85
N ALA A 234 -1.74 -11.15 -21.15
CA ALA A 234 -1.78 -12.56 -20.75
C ALA A 234 -1.76 -12.72 -19.22
N LEU A 235 -1.02 -11.86 -18.51
CA LEU A 235 -1.03 -11.84 -17.06
C LEU A 235 -2.38 -11.34 -16.51
N VAL A 236 -2.96 -10.30 -17.10
CA VAL A 236 -4.28 -9.79 -16.71
C VAL A 236 -5.35 -10.89 -16.89
N GLU A 237 -5.31 -11.64 -17.99
CA GLU A 237 -6.19 -12.79 -18.24
C GLU A 237 -6.00 -13.89 -17.17
N GLN A 238 -4.76 -14.23 -16.78
CA GLN A 238 -4.50 -15.18 -15.71
C GLN A 238 -5.03 -14.70 -14.35
N VAL A 239 -4.88 -13.42 -14.04
CA VAL A 239 -5.47 -12.83 -12.82
C VAL A 239 -7.00 -12.93 -12.89
N HIS A 240 -7.61 -12.62 -14.04
CA HIS A 240 -9.07 -12.73 -14.22
C HIS A 240 -9.55 -14.18 -13.97
N GLU A 241 -8.87 -15.19 -14.51
CA GLU A 241 -9.21 -16.60 -14.28
C GLU A 241 -9.11 -16.98 -12.79
N LEU A 242 -8.06 -16.52 -12.09
CA LEU A 242 -7.89 -16.73 -10.65
C LEU A 242 -9.06 -16.13 -9.87
N LEU A 243 -9.43 -14.88 -10.18
CA LEU A 243 -10.55 -14.18 -9.55
C LEU A 243 -11.88 -14.89 -9.80
N ALA A 244 -12.15 -15.30 -11.05
CA ALA A 244 -13.35 -16.05 -11.38
C ALA A 244 -13.43 -17.40 -10.65
N ALA A 245 -12.30 -18.08 -10.46
CA ALA A 245 -12.24 -19.30 -9.66
C ALA A 245 -12.54 -19.04 -8.17
N ALA A 246 -12.06 -17.92 -7.63
CA ALA A 246 -12.33 -17.51 -6.25
C ALA A 246 -13.83 -17.20 -6.04
N GLU A 247 -14.47 -16.48 -6.97
CA GLU A 247 -15.91 -16.20 -6.91
C GLU A 247 -16.78 -17.47 -6.94
N ARG A 248 -16.40 -18.47 -7.76
CA ARG A 248 -17.10 -19.77 -7.78
C ARG A 248 -16.99 -20.50 -6.45
N ARG A 249 -15.86 -20.36 -5.74
CA ARG A 249 -15.63 -21.01 -4.43
C ARG A 249 -16.30 -20.25 -3.28
N LEU A 250 -16.40 -18.92 -3.38
CA LEU A 250 -16.91 -18.03 -2.34
C LEU A 250 -18.08 -17.18 -2.90
N PRO A 251 -19.34 -17.64 -2.79
CA PRO A 251 -20.50 -17.00 -3.44
C PRO A 251 -20.73 -15.53 -3.03
N LEU A 252 -20.29 -15.11 -1.85
CA LEU A 252 -20.41 -13.73 -1.38
C LEU A 252 -19.27 -12.82 -1.86
N LEU A 253 -18.22 -13.38 -2.46
CA LEU A 253 -17.14 -12.61 -3.05
C LEU A 253 -17.59 -12.03 -4.39
N ARG A 254 -17.18 -10.78 -4.67
CA ARG A 254 -17.19 -10.17 -5.99
C ARG A 254 -15.84 -9.53 -6.20
N CYS A 255 -15.24 -9.81 -7.32
CA CYS A 255 -13.92 -9.26 -7.64
C CYS A 255 -13.75 -9.06 -9.15
N GLY A 256 -12.85 -8.18 -9.48
CA GLY A 256 -12.50 -7.89 -10.87
C GLY A 256 -11.09 -7.34 -10.97
N VAL A 257 -10.56 -7.39 -12.17
CA VAL A 257 -9.26 -6.82 -12.53
C VAL A 257 -9.45 -5.84 -13.69
N SER A 258 -8.73 -4.73 -13.66
CA SER A 258 -8.66 -3.74 -14.74
C SER A 258 -7.21 -3.43 -15.05
N GLU A 259 -6.92 -3.23 -16.34
CA GLU A 259 -5.63 -2.68 -16.79
C GLU A 259 -5.51 -1.21 -16.41
N LEU A 260 -4.28 -0.75 -16.19
CA LEU A 260 -3.96 0.66 -15.96
C LEU A 260 -3.57 1.34 -17.28
N PRO A 261 -3.55 2.68 -17.35
CA PRO A 261 -3.03 3.41 -18.50
C PRO A 261 -1.54 3.21 -18.75
N VAL A 262 -0.80 2.71 -17.77
CA VAL A 262 0.60 2.27 -17.83
C VAL A 262 0.67 0.76 -17.61
N PRO A 263 1.78 0.07 -17.92
CA PRO A 263 1.93 -1.34 -17.61
C PRO A 263 1.62 -1.60 -16.13
N GLY A 264 0.47 -2.22 -15.87
CA GLY A 264 -0.04 -2.42 -14.52
C GLY A 264 -1.48 -2.88 -14.51
N LEU A 265 -1.95 -3.27 -13.34
CA LEU A 265 -3.33 -3.70 -13.12
C LEU A 265 -3.82 -3.28 -11.72
N VAL A 266 -5.12 -3.19 -11.57
CA VAL A 266 -5.77 -3.05 -10.27
C VAL A 266 -6.80 -4.16 -10.08
N VAL A 267 -6.73 -4.86 -8.95
CA VAL A 267 -7.76 -5.80 -8.49
C VAL A 267 -8.62 -5.08 -7.46
N ARG A 268 -9.95 -5.23 -7.60
CA ARG A 268 -10.93 -4.83 -6.60
C ARG A 268 -11.72 -6.04 -6.17
N ALA A 269 -11.98 -6.15 -4.89
CA ALA A 269 -12.75 -7.24 -4.33
C ALA A 269 -13.68 -6.74 -3.22
N LEU A 270 -14.91 -7.23 -3.22
CA LEU A 270 -15.90 -7.05 -2.17
C LEU A 270 -16.21 -8.41 -1.55
N GLY A 271 -16.24 -8.51 -0.23
CA GLY A 271 -16.44 -9.78 0.43
C GLY A 271 -17.05 -9.65 1.83
N PRO A 272 -17.32 -10.79 2.47
CA PRO A 272 -17.93 -10.84 3.80
C PRO A 272 -16.91 -10.67 4.93
N GLY A 273 -15.61 -10.84 4.66
CA GLY A 273 -14.57 -10.84 5.68
C GLY A 273 -13.21 -10.40 5.18
N SER A 274 -12.37 -9.93 6.09
CA SER A 274 -11.00 -9.49 5.78
C SER A 274 -10.07 -10.66 5.47
N ALA A 275 -10.31 -11.83 6.07
CA ALA A 275 -9.48 -13.01 5.84
C ALA A 275 -9.57 -13.47 4.38
N GLU A 276 -10.77 -13.61 3.84
CA GLU A 276 -11.00 -14.04 2.48
C GLU A 276 -10.41 -13.06 1.46
N LEU A 277 -10.55 -11.75 1.73
CA LEU A 277 -9.96 -10.72 0.87
C LEU A 277 -8.43 -10.72 0.93
N THR A 278 -7.86 -10.82 2.13
CA THR A 278 -6.39 -10.90 2.29
C THR A 278 -5.83 -12.12 1.58
N GLU A 279 -6.47 -13.30 1.74
CA GLU A 279 -6.07 -14.52 1.05
C GLU A 279 -6.11 -14.36 -0.46
N LEU A 280 -7.18 -13.77 -1.01
CA LEU A 280 -7.32 -13.49 -2.44
C LEU A 280 -6.19 -12.59 -2.96
N LEU A 281 -5.91 -11.47 -2.27
CA LEU A 281 -4.86 -10.53 -2.69
C LEU A 281 -3.47 -11.17 -2.61
N LEU A 282 -3.23 -12.04 -1.61
CA LEU A 282 -2.00 -12.81 -1.50
C LEU A 282 -1.89 -13.91 -2.57
N ASP A 283 -3.01 -14.50 -3.02
CA ASP A 283 -3.01 -15.45 -4.13
C ASP A 283 -2.64 -14.76 -5.44
N VAL A 284 -3.17 -13.56 -5.70
CA VAL A 284 -2.76 -12.74 -6.85
C VAL A 284 -1.28 -12.37 -6.74
N SER A 285 -0.81 -11.90 -5.59
CA SER A 285 0.61 -11.61 -5.36
C SER A 285 1.49 -12.86 -5.60
N ALA A 286 1.04 -14.05 -5.18
CA ALA A 286 1.75 -15.30 -5.43
C ALA A 286 1.86 -15.66 -6.92
N LEU A 287 0.80 -15.42 -7.70
CA LEU A 287 0.82 -15.57 -9.16
C LEU A 287 1.88 -14.65 -9.78
N LEU A 288 1.92 -13.38 -9.39
CA LEU A 288 2.91 -12.41 -9.85
C LEU A 288 4.34 -12.84 -9.50
N ARG A 289 4.57 -13.22 -8.25
CA ARG A 289 5.88 -13.70 -7.75
C ARG A 289 6.32 -14.94 -8.49
N GLY A 290 5.43 -15.90 -8.71
CA GLY A 290 5.70 -17.13 -9.46
C GLY A 290 6.13 -16.83 -10.90
N ARG A 291 5.42 -15.92 -11.58
CA ARG A 291 5.70 -15.55 -12.96
C ARG A 291 7.01 -14.76 -13.14
N TRP A 292 7.30 -13.84 -12.20
CA TRP A 292 8.43 -12.91 -12.36
C TRP A 292 9.74 -13.39 -11.74
N THR A 293 9.67 -14.19 -10.69
CA THR A 293 10.83 -14.55 -9.89
C THR A 293 10.92 -16.04 -9.56
N GLY A 294 9.93 -16.84 -9.97
CA GLY A 294 9.83 -18.25 -9.61
C GLY A 294 9.54 -18.50 -8.13
N GLN A 295 9.14 -17.47 -7.39
CA GLN A 295 8.86 -17.54 -5.96
C GLN A 295 7.39 -17.87 -5.72
N GLY A 296 7.13 -18.57 -4.61
CA GLY A 296 5.78 -18.88 -4.19
C GLY A 296 5.11 -17.79 -3.36
N ARG A 297 3.99 -18.17 -2.78
CA ARG A 297 3.20 -17.35 -1.85
C ARG A 297 4.00 -17.00 -0.61
N VAL A 298 3.92 -15.75 -0.20
CA VAL A 298 4.53 -15.28 1.05
C VAL A 298 3.65 -15.67 2.24
N ALA A 299 4.23 -16.35 3.23
CA ALA A 299 3.60 -16.55 4.53
C ALA A 299 4.07 -15.43 5.47
N LEU A 300 3.22 -14.44 5.72
CA LEU A 300 3.60 -13.28 6.53
C LEU A 300 3.85 -13.61 8.01
N ARG A 301 3.40 -14.78 8.50
CA ARG A 301 3.66 -15.34 9.85
C ARG A 301 3.50 -14.31 10.97
N LYS A 302 2.39 -13.58 10.96
CA LYS A 302 2.14 -12.51 11.95
C LYS A 302 1.52 -13.01 13.24
N TYR A 303 0.98 -14.22 13.22
CA TYR A 303 0.26 -14.87 14.34
C TYR A 303 0.76 -16.30 14.53
#